data_35c87696e286002b33b4eb866f029bf1
#
_entry.id   35c87696e286002b33b4eb866f029bf1
#
_cell.length_a   1.000
_cell.length_b   1.000
_cell.length_c   1.000
_cell.angle_alpha   90.00
_cell.angle_beta   90.00
_cell.angle_gamma   90.00
#
_symmetry.space_group_name_H-M   'P 1'
#
loop_
_entity.id
_entity.type
_entity.pdbx_description
1 polymer ?
#
loop_
_entity_poly.entity_id
_entity_poly.type
_entity_poly.pdbx_seq_one_letter_code
_entity_poly.pdbx_strand_id
1 'polypeptide(L)'
;ELLFLGLILRMLKVGGRAAVIIPDGVLFGSSKAHKQIRQEIIENHKLDAVISMPSGVFKPYAGVSTAVLIFTKTNSGGTDNVWFYDMQADGYSLDDKRSEVKETDIPDILTRYTSLRGTKQSPEIDRKRTDKSFLVPFSDIKDNDWDLSINRYKEIVYEEVEYDPPVKIIEDIETLDQERNEALKVLKEMLG
;
A
#
# COMPACT_ATOMS: atom_id res chain seq x y z
N GLU A 1 16.67 10.93 4.27
CA GLU A 1 15.80 9.97 4.96
C GLU A 1 16.60 8.88 5.66
N LEU A 2 17.61 8.26 5.01
CA LEU A 2 18.39 7.14 5.55
C LEU A 2 19.13 7.52 6.85
N LEU A 3 19.70 8.72 6.91
CA LEU A 3 20.38 9.21 8.12
C LEU A 3 19.43 9.35 9.30
N PHE A 4 18.17 9.75 9.05
CA PHE A 4 17.17 9.84 10.11
C PHE A 4 16.78 8.45 10.64
N LEU A 5 16.63 7.44 9.77
CA LEU A 5 16.41 6.07 10.23
C LEU A 5 17.57 5.56 11.08
N GLY A 6 18.81 5.78 10.65
CA GLY A 6 20.01 5.44 11.43
C GLY A 6 20.07 6.19 12.77
N LEU A 7 19.68 7.46 12.78
CA LEU A 7 19.63 8.26 14.00
C LEU A 7 18.55 7.73 14.97
N ILE A 8 17.35 7.42 14.48
CA ILE A 8 16.27 6.85 15.28
C ILE A 8 16.72 5.52 15.90
N LEU A 9 17.31 4.63 15.10
CA LEU A 9 17.87 3.37 15.61
C LEU A 9 18.89 3.60 16.70
N ARG A 10 19.79 4.57 16.54
CA ARG A 10 20.80 4.90 17.53
C ARG A 10 20.20 5.44 18.83
N MET A 11 19.17 6.26 18.74
CA MET A 11 18.53 6.91 19.91
C MET A 11 17.60 5.96 20.67
N LEU A 12 17.04 4.96 20.04
CA LEU A 12 16.17 3.97 20.69
C LEU A 12 16.96 3.16 21.72
N LYS A 13 16.35 2.92 22.87
CA LYS A 13 16.82 1.88 23.82
C LYS A 13 16.46 0.50 23.31
N VAL A 14 17.15 -0.53 23.78
CA VAL A 14 16.76 -1.92 23.54
C VAL A 14 15.34 -2.16 24.07
N GLY A 15 14.47 -2.80 23.29
CA GLY A 15 13.03 -2.93 23.53
C GLY A 15 12.20 -1.70 23.10
N GLY A 16 12.86 -0.58 22.73
CA GLY A 16 12.20 0.60 22.21
C GLY A 16 11.63 0.36 20.80
N ARG A 17 10.50 1.01 20.51
CA ARG A 17 9.77 0.86 19.25
C ARG A 17 9.70 2.17 18.50
N ALA A 18 9.66 2.08 17.17
CA ALA A 18 9.45 3.21 16.28
C ALA A 18 8.39 2.90 15.26
N ALA A 19 7.61 3.91 14.89
CA ALA A 19 6.79 3.94 13.69
C ALA A 19 7.22 5.19 12.91
N VAL A 20 7.77 4.99 11.71
CA VAL A 20 8.41 6.06 10.95
C VAL A 20 7.82 6.11 9.55
N ILE A 21 7.36 7.30 9.15
CA ILE A 21 6.93 7.55 7.78
C ILE A 21 8.17 7.80 6.92
N ILE A 22 8.27 7.08 5.82
CA ILE A 22 9.36 7.19 4.86
C ILE A 22 8.82 7.24 3.43
N PRO A 23 9.53 7.88 2.49
CA PRO A 23 9.24 7.73 1.06
C PRO A 23 9.48 6.29 0.60
N ASP A 24 8.68 5.81 -0.34
CA ASP A 24 8.80 4.45 -0.90
C ASP A 24 10.20 4.15 -1.46
N GLY A 25 10.91 5.17 -1.96
CA GLY A 25 12.28 5.02 -2.42
C GLY A 25 13.24 4.41 -1.40
N VAL A 26 12.96 4.53 -0.10
CA VAL A 26 13.74 3.88 0.96
C VAL A 26 13.49 2.36 0.98
N LEU A 27 12.29 1.91 0.60
CA LEU A 27 11.92 0.50 0.62
C LEU A 27 12.61 -0.33 -0.47
N PHE A 28 12.82 0.25 -1.65
CA PHE A 28 13.37 -0.47 -2.82
C PHE A 28 14.65 0.14 -3.38
N GLY A 29 15.13 1.25 -2.85
CA GLY A 29 16.35 1.90 -3.32
C GLY A 29 17.52 0.93 -3.44
N SER A 30 18.23 0.96 -4.58
CA SER A 30 19.29 -0.01 -4.93
C SER A 30 20.69 0.37 -4.43
N SER A 31 20.88 1.60 -3.92
CA SER A 31 22.20 2.01 -3.43
C SER A 31 22.60 1.19 -2.20
N LYS A 32 23.91 1.05 -1.99
CA LYS A 32 24.48 0.33 -0.85
C LYS A 32 23.91 0.84 0.49
N ALA A 33 23.74 2.15 0.64
CA ALA A 33 23.22 2.75 1.86
C ALA A 33 21.76 2.36 2.12
N HIS A 34 20.90 2.30 1.06
CA HIS A 34 19.52 1.84 1.18
C HIS A 34 19.45 0.38 1.63
N LYS A 35 20.23 -0.48 0.99
CA LYS A 35 20.27 -1.91 1.34
C LYS A 35 20.77 -2.12 2.76
N GLN A 36 21.85 -1.44 3.16
CA GLN A 36 22.42 -1.58 4.49
C GLN A 36 21.46 -1.17 5.60
N ILE A 37 20.71 -0.07 5.46
CA ILE A 37 19.76 0.34 6.50
C ILE A 37 18.58 -0.62 6.61
N ARG A 38 18.07 -1.15 5.48
CA ARG A 38 17.01 -2.17 5.51
C ARG A 38 17.51 -3.46 6.14
N GLN A 39 18.71 -3.92 5.74
CA GLN A 39 19.34 -5.10 6.30
C GLN A 39 19.57 -4.95 7.80
N GLU A 40 20.06 -3.80 8.25
CA GLU A 40 20.26 -3.50 9.69
C GLU A 40 18.95 -3.64 10.47
N ILE A 41 17.86 -3.04 9.97
CA ILE A 41 16.55 -3.09 10.64
C ILE A 41 16.01 -4.52 10.71
N ILE A 42 16.19 -5.31 9.64
CA ILE A 42 15.59 -6.64 9.51
C ILE A 42 16.42 -7.72 10.22
N GLU A 43 17.74 -7.69 10.07
CA GLU A 43 18.62 -8.72 10.62
C GLU A 43 18.99 -8.49 12.08
N ASN A 44 19.36 -7.25 12.44
CA ASN A 44 19.85 -6.92 13.77
C ASN A 44 18.76 -6.47 14.74
N HIS A 45 17.59 -6.14 14.21
CA HIS A 45 16.42 -5.71 14.97
C HIS A 45 15.19 -6.52 14.56
N LYS A 46 14.01 -6.07 14.95
CA LYS A 46 12.75 -6.69 14.55
C LYS A 46 11.94 -5.72 13.74
N LEU A 47 11.81 -5.97 12.44
CA LEU A 47 10.84 -5.29 11.60
C LEU A 47 9.47 -5.95 11.81
N ASP A 48 8.55 -5.21 12.39
CA ASP A 48 7.21 -5.71 12.72
C ASP A 48 6.25 -5.55 11.52
N ALA A 49 6.26 -4.37 10.87
CA ALA A 49 5.31 -4.08 9.80
C ALA A 49 5.80 -3.04 8.79
N VAL A 50 5.25 -3.12 7.57
CA VAL A 50 5.33 -2.12 6.50
C VAL A 50 3.90 -1.81 6.05
N ILE A 51 3.45 -0.57 6.25
CA ILE A 51 2.15 -0.11 5.78
C ILE A 51 2.40 0.81 4.59
N SER A 52 2.09 0.34 3.39
CA SER A 52 2.20 1.12 2.16
C SER A 52 1.04 2.09 2.06
N MET A 53 1.32 3.35 1.77
CA MET A 53 0.32 4.42 1.63
C MET A 53 0.31 4.94 0.20
N PRO A 54 -0.84 5.24 -0.38
CA PRO A 54 -0.93 5.72 -1.76
C PRO A 54 -0.28 7.12 -1.92
N SER A 55 0.08 7.46 -3.15
CA SER A 55 0.53 8.81 -3.48
C SER A 55 -0.57 9.82 -3.17
N GLY A 56 -0.18 11.01 -2.71
CA GLY A 56 -1.11 12.09 -2.40
C GLY A 56 -1.57 12.18 -0.94
N VAL A 57 -1.27 11.20 -0.08
CA VAL A 57 -1.60 11.26 1.36
C VAL A 57 -1.03 12.52 2.03
N PHE A 58 0.14 12.98 1.61
CA PHE A 58 0.80 14.16 2.17
C PHE A 58 0.73 15.42 1.31
N LYS A 59 -0.17 15.46 0.33
CA LYS A 59 -0.43 16.70 -0.43
C LYS A 59 -0.97 17.80 0.49
N PRO A 60 -0.65 19.06 0.22
CA PRO A 60 0.12 19.57 -0.93
C PRO A 60 1.65 19.49 -0.75
N TYR A 61 2.15 18.99 0.37
CA TYR A 61 3.59 19.01 0.70
C TYR A 61 4.40 17.98 -0.07
N ALA A 62 3.86 16.77 -0.24
CA ALA A 62 4.50 15.69 -0.98
C ALA A 62 3.46 14.87 -1.76
N GLY A 63 3.69 14.68 -3.06
CA GLY A 63 2.83 13.88 -3.93
C GLY A 63 3.30 12.43 -4.12
N VAL A 64 4.45 12.06 -3.54
CA VAL A 64 5.02 10.71 -3.68
C VAL A 64 4.32 9.71 -2.76
N SER A 65 4.34 8.44 -3.14
CA SER A 65 3.93 7.34 -2.27
C SER A 65 4.91 7.20 -1.10
N THR A 66 4.38 6.81 0.03
CA THR A 66 5.12 6.71 1.30
C THR A 66 4.73 5.42 2.01
N ALA A 67 5.48 5.05 3.03
CA ALA A 67 5.14 3.93 3.88
C ALA A 67 5.43 4.24 5.36
N VAL A 68 4.74 3.52 6.25
CA VAL A 68 5.08 3.48 7.66
C VAL A 68 5.88 2.22 7.94
N LEU A 69 7.13 2.38 8.38
CA LEU A 69 7.93 1.28 8.95
C LEU A 69 7.68 1.20 10.45
N ILE A 70 7.29 0.02 10.93
CA ILE A 70 7.15 -0.25 12.37
C ILE A 70 8.19 -1.29 12.77
N PHE A 71 9.08 -0.92 13.69
CA PHE A 71 10.14 -1.81 14.12
C PHE A 71 10.46 -1.66 15.61
N THR A 72 11.07 -2.70 16.17
CA THR A 72 11.51 -2.77 17.56
C THR A 72 13.03 -2.95 17.60
N LYS A 73 13.75 -2.13 18.37
CA LYS A 73 15.20 -2.29 18.58
C LYS A 73 15.46 -3.47 19.50
N THR A 74 16.09 -4.51 18.99
CA THR A 74 16.44 -5.71 19.76
C THR A 74 17.92 -5.91 19.96
N ASN A 75 18.75 -5.49 18.98
CA ASN A 75 20.19 -5.79 18.85
C ASN A 75 20.50 -7.30 18.77
N SER A 76 19.50 -8.14 18.55
CA SER A 76 19.65 -9.60 18.49
C SER A 76 18.81 -10.24 17.38
N GLY A 77 18.31 -9.41 16.44
CA GLY A 77 17.37 -9.85 15.41
C GLY A 77 15.96 -10.07 15.97
N GLY A 78 15.19 -10.95 15.33
CA GLY A 78 13.85 -11.33 15.76
C GLY A 78 12.77 -11.07 14.72
N THR A 79 13.15 -10.79 13.47
CA THR A 79 12.22 -10.71 12.34
C THR A 79 12.01 -12.12 11.79
N ASP A 80 10.91 -12.77 12.14
CA ASP A 80 10.50 -14.03 11.53
C ASP A 80 9.64 -13.80 10.30
N ASN A 81 8.66 -12.91 10.43
CA ASN A 81 7.77 -12.47 9.37
C ASN A 81 7.57 -10.96 9.50
N VAL A 82 7.36 -10.29 8.36
CA VAL A 82 6.98 -8.89 8.29
C VAL A 82 5.53 -8.79 7.81
N TRP A 83 4.71 -8.03 8.51
CA TRP A 83 3.35 -7.77 8.11
C TRP A 83 3.30 -6.61 7.11
N PHE A 84 2.72 -6.85 5.94
CA PHE A 84 2.47 -5.84 4.92
C PHE A 84 0.99 -5.47 4.89
N TYR A 85 0.71 -4.19 4.70
CA TYR A 85 -0.63 -3.68 4.49
C TYR A 85 -0.63 -2.69 3.34
N ASP A 86 -1.55 -2.89 2.38
CA ASP A 86 -1.76 -2.03 1.22
C ASP A 86 -2.91 -1.05 1.52
N MET A 87 -2.58 0.09 2.07
CA MET A 87 -3.54 1.14 2.41
C MET A 87 -3.99 1.87 1.14
N GLN A 88 -5.30 2.01 0.96
CA GLN A 88 -5.91 2.67 -0.18
C GLN A 88 -6.51 4.04 0.17
N ALA A 89 -6.96 4.20 1.42
CA ALA A 89 -7.65 5.40 1.86
C ALA A 89 -7.30 5.76 3.31
N ASP A 90 -7.09 7.05 3.56
CA ASP A 90 -6.75 7.58 4.88
C ASP A 90 -7.86 8.48 5.49
N GLY A 91 -9.03 8.53 4.86
CA GLY A 91 -10.16 9.39 5.27
C GLY A 91 -10.16 10.76 4.59
N TYR A 92 -9.25 10.97 3.62
CA TYR A 92 -9.18 12.22 2.87
C TYR A 92 -8.99 11.95 1.37
N SER A 93 -9.46 12.87 0.52
CA SER A 93 -9.22 12.82 -0.93
C SER A 93 -7.71 12.91 -1.22
N LEU A 94 -7.25 12.22 -2.27
CA LEU A 94 -5.84 12.22 -2.66
C LEU A 94 -5.45 13.38 -3.58
N ASP A 95 -6.32 14.37 -3.73
CA ASP A 95 -6.07 15.62 -4.44
C ASP A 95 -5.41 16.68 -3.53
N ASP A 96 -5.10 17.86 -4.09
CA ASP A 96 -4.40 18.91 -3.36
C ASP A 96 -5.27 19.57 -2.27
N LYS A 97 -6.60 19.37 -2.30
CA LYS A 97 -7.52 19.95 -1.32
C LYS A 97 -7.62 19.10 -0.06
N ARG A 98 -7.33 17.80 -0.15
CA ARG A 98 -7.40 16.89 0.99
C ARG A 98 -8.73 17.01 1.75
N SER A 99 -9.84 16.97 1.02
CA SER A 99 -11.18 17.02 1.61
C SER A 99 -11.50 15.72 2.34
N GLU A 100 -12.17 15.81 3.48
CA GLU A 100 -12.59 14.64 4.25
C GLU A 100 -13.54 13.76 3.45
N VAL A 101 -13.28 12.43 3.45
CA VAL A 101 -14.10 11.40 2.81
C VAL A 101 -14.37 10.27 3.82
N LYS A 102 -15.38 9.43 3.53
CA LYS A 102 -15.76 8.36 4.47
C LYS A 102 -14.83 7.16 4.42
N GLU A 103 -14.19 6.94 3.28
CA GLU A 103 -13.32 5.80 3.04
C GLU A 103 -12.02 5.95 3.83
N THR A 104 -11.78 5.03 4.77
CA THR A 104 -10.55 4.99 5.57
C THR A 104 -10.18 3.57 5.97
N ASP A 105 -8.93 3.23 5.80
CA ASP A 105 -8.36 1.95 6.20
C ASP A 105 -7.77 1.97 7.63
N ILE A 106 -7.66 3.13 8.25
CA ILE A 106 -7.00 3.29 9.56
C ILE A 106 -7.60 2.38 10.64
N PRO A 107 -8.93 2.27 10.80
CA PRO A 107 -9.52 1.36 11.79
C PRO A 107 -9.20 -0.12 11.52
N ASP A 108 -9.18 -0.53 10.24
CA ASP A 108 -8.83 -1.91 9.85
C ASP A 108 -7.35 -2.21 10.14
N ILE A 109 -6.44 -1.29 9.80
CA ILE A 109 -5.01 -1.38 10.13
C ILE A 109 -4.81 -1.59 11.64
N LEU A 110 -5.46 -0.76 12.47
CA LEU A 110 -5.32 -0.84 13.92
C LEU A 110 -5.84 -2.17 14.46
N THR A 111 -6.99 -2.63 13.97
CA THR A 111 -7.61 -3.88 14.38
C THR A 111 -6.72 -5.07 14.04
N ARG A 112 -6.27 -5.18 12.78
CA ARG A 112 -5.41 -6.28 12.31
C ARG A 112 -4.05 -6.27 12.99
N TYR A 113 -3.40 -5.13 13.05
CA TYR A 113 -2.08 -5.02 13.68
C TYR A 113 -2.11 -5.34 15.18
N THR A 114 -3.17 -4.94 15.89
CA THR A 114 -3.36 -5.28 17.30
C THR A 114 -3.58 -6.79 17.48
N SER A 115 -4.36 -7.42 16.61
CA SER A 115 -4.61 -8.85 16.63
C SER A 115 -3.32 -9.67 16.43
N LEU A 116 -2.45 -9.26 15.48
CA LEU A 116 -1.16 -9.90 15.25
C LEU A 116 -0.26 -9.88 16.49
N ARG A 117 -0.34 -8.82 17.30
CA ARG A 117 0.48 -8.68 18.51
C ARG A 117 -0.07 -9.45 19.71
N GLY A 118 -1.37 -9.71 19.74
CA GLY A 118 -2.06 -10.37 20.85
C GLY A 118 -2.00 -11.89 20.82
N THR A 119 -1.69 -12.51 19.69
CA THR A 119 -1.73 -13.96 19.51
C THR A 119 -0.39 -14.51 19.00
N LYS A 120 0.06 -15.65 19.55
CA LYS A 120 1.21 -16.38 19.02
C LYS A 120 0.90 -17.10 17.68
N GLN A 121 -0.35 -17.07 17.23
CA GLN A 121 -0.80 -17.63 15.96
C GLN A 121 -1.24 -16.50 15.05
N SER A 122 -0.66 -16.44 13.85
CA SER A 122 -1.13 -15.53 12.80
C SER A 122 -2.60 -15.82 12.51
N PRO A 123 -3.48 -14.82 12.48
CA PRO A 123 -4.84 -15.00 12.01
C PRO A 123 -4.83 -15.61 10.61
N GLU A 124 -5.79 -16.48 10.29
CA GLU A 124 -5.93 -17.03 8.93
C GLU A 124 -6.10 -15.95 7.85
N ILE A 125 -6.52 -14.78 8.26
CA ILE A 125 -6.83 -13.61 7.44
C ILE A 125 -5.61 -13.09 6.68
N ASP A 126 -4.38 -13.20 7.22
CA ASP A 126 -3.18 -12.61 6.61
C ASP A 126 -2.30 -13.62 5.85
N ARG A 127 -2.86 -14.75 5.40
CA ARG A 127 -2.10 -15.81 4.72
C ARG A 127 -2.03 -15.66 3.20
N LYS A 128 -2.97 -14.92 2.60
CA LYS A 128 -3.04 -14.77 1.15
C LYS A 128 -2.41 -13.46 0.72
N ARG A 129 -1.42 -13.53 -0.17
CA ARG A 129 -0.77 -12.36 -0.74
C ARG A 129 -1.66 -11.55 -1.70
N THR A 130 -2.85 -12.05 -1.99
CA THR A 130 -3.90 -11.37 -2.76
C THR A 130 -4.71 -10.41 -1.90
N ASP A 131 -4.67 -10.58 -0.58
CA ASP A 131 -5.43 -9.76 0.36
C ASP A 131 -4.81 -8.36 0.55
N LYS A 132 -5.54 -7.49 1.22
CA LYS A 132 -5.10 -6.13 1.56
C LYS A 132 -3.92 -6.13 2.55
N SER A 133 -3.83 -7.16 3.38
CA SER A 133 -2.70 -7.40 4.28
C SER A 133 -2.25 -8.84 4.24
N PHE A 134 -0.95 -9.07 4.42
CA PHE A 134 -0.34 -10.40 4.41
C PHE A 134 1.00 -10.43 5.14
N LEU A 135 1.44 -11.63 5.50
CA LEU A 135 2.74 -11.86 6.12
C LEU A 135 3.75 -12.33 5.08
N VAL A 136 4.94 -11.76 5.14
CA VAL A 136 6.09 -12.16 4.30
C VAL A 136 7.18 -12.71 5.21
N PRO A 137 7.61 -13.98 4.99
CA PRO A 137 8.72 -14.57 5.74
C PRO A 137 10.03 -13.82 5.53
N PHE A 138 10.86 -13.79 6.55
CA PHE A 138 12.22 -13.25 6.49
C PHE A 138 13.04 -13.81 5.32
N SER A 139 12.93 -15.12 5.05
CA SER A 139 13.60 -15.77 3.90
C SER A 139 13.29 -15.10 2.58
N ASP A 140 12.03 -14.82 2.31
CA ASP A 140 11.58 -14.22 1.07
C ASP A 140 12.13 -12.80 0.90
N ILE A 141 12.20 -12.02 2.00
CA ILE A 141 12.76 -10.67 1.98
C ILE A 141 14.26 -10.72 1.70
N LYS A 142 14.96 -11.65 2.30
CA LYS A 142 16.38 -11.87 2.08
C LYS A 142 16.68 -12.27 0.64
N ASP A 143 15.90 -13.20 0.08
CA ASP A 143 16.06 -13.69 -1.29
C ASP A 143 15.73 -12.61 -2.34
N ASN A 144 14.93 -11.63 -1.96
CA ASN A 144 14.62 -10.43 -2.77
C ASN A 144 15.52 -9.22 -2.44
N ASP A 145 16.75 -9.45 -1.98
CA ASP A 145 17.76 -8.40 -1.78
C ASP A 145 17.30 -7.29 -0.81
N TRP A 146 16.58 -7.68 0.24
CA TRP A 146 16.04 -6.78 1.28
C TRP A 146 15.05 -5.73 0.74
N ASP A 147 14.43 -5.99 -0.39
CA ASP A 147 13.35 -5.15 -0.92
C ASP A 147 12.14 -5.22 0.00
N LEU A 148 11.59 -4.07 0.40
CA LEU A 148 10.42 -3.93 1.27
C LEU A 148 9.22 -3.31 0.54
N SER A 149 9.28 -3.20 -0.79
CA SER A 149 8.13 -2.72 -1.56
C SER A 149 7.02 -3.77 -1.57
N ILE A 150 5.80 -3.35 -1.28
CA ILE A 150 4.65 -4.26 -1.21
C ILE A 150 4.40 -4.98 -2.55
N ASN A 151 4.63 -4.29 -3.68
CA ASN A 151 4.42 -4.83 -5.01
C ASN A 151 5.32 -6.03 -5.35
N ARG A 152 6.42 -6.22 -4.62
CA ARG A 152 7.30 -7.37 -4.77
C ARG A 152 6.65 -8.66 -4.27
N TYR A 153 5.76 -8.55 -3.28
CA TYR A 153 5.20 -9.69 -2.56
C TYR A 153 3.70 -9.87 -2.79
N LYS A 154 2.98 -8.79 -3.14
CA LYS A 154 1.55 -8.84 -3.40
C LYS A 154 1.27 -9.60 -4.69
N GLU A 155 0.37 -10.57 -4.63
CA GLU A 155 -0.13 -11.29 -5.79
C GLU A 155 -1.37 -10.59 -6.34
N ILE A 156 -1.38 -10.36 -7.65
CA ILE A 156 -2.53 -9.77 -8.34
C ILE A 156 -3.34 -10.92 -8.93
N VAL A 157 -4.58 -11.07 -8.46
CA VAL A 157 -5.54 -11.95 -9.11
C VAL A 157 -5.99 -11.26 -10.39
N TYR A 158 -5.62 -11.85 -11.52
CA TYR A 158 -6.11 -11.39 -12.81
C TYR A 158 -7.52 -11.96 -12.97
N GLU A 159 -8.54 -11.13 -12.80
CA GLU A 159 -9.88 -11.47 -13.30
C GLU A 159 -9.87 -11.23 -14.81
N GLU A 160 -10.09 -12.28 -15.57
CA GLU A 160 -10.23 -12.19 -17.02
C GLU A 160 -11.50 -11.40 -17.31
N VAL A 161 -11.34 -10.16 -17.75
CA VAL A 161 -12.46 -9.32 -18.12
C VAL A 161 -12.92 -9.78 -19.52
N GLU A 162 -14.06 -10.48 -19.57
CA GLU A 162 -14.72 -10.75 -20.86
C GLU A 162 -15.21 -9.41 -21.44
N TYR A 163 -14.56 -8.98 -22.50
CA TYR A 163 -15.00 -7.82 -23.26
C TYR A 163 -16.06 -8.24 -24.28
N ASP A 164 -17.11 -7.44 -24.43
CA ASP A 164 -18.07 -7.63 -25.51
C ASP A 164 -17.35 -7.64 -26.88
N PRO A 165 -17.76 -8.51 -27.79
CA PRO A 165 -17.19 -8.55 -29.12
C PRO A 165 -17.29 -7.17 -29.81
N PRO A 166 -16.27 -6.76 -30.59
CA PRO A 166 -16.27 -5.45 -31.25
C PRO A 166 -17.53 -5.15 -32.07
N VAL A 167 -18.14 -6.18 -32.67
CA VAL A 167 -19.39 -6.06 -33.44
C VAL A 167 -20.54 -5.59 -32.53
N LYS A 168 -20.68 -6.18 -31.32
CA LYS A 168 -21.72 -5.77 -30.37
C LYS A 168 -21.51 -4.34 -29.89
N ILE A 169 -20.26 -3.95 -29.62
CA ILE A 169 -19.93 -2.57 -29.22
C ILE A 169 -20.34 -1.57 -30.34
N ILE A 170 -20.11 -1.93 -31.60
CA ILE A 170 -20.50 -1.11 -32.75
C ILE A 170 -22.02 -1.00 -32.83
N GLU A 171 -22.77 -2.11 -32.69
CA GLU A 171 -24.22 -2.12 -32.66
C GLU A 171 -24.81 -1.25 -31.54
N ASP A 172 -24.22 -1.32 -30.36
CA ASP A 172 -24.62 -0.49 -29.21
C ASP A 172 -24.35 1.01 -29.48
N ILE A 173 -23.22 1.36 -30.12
CA ILE A 173 -22.91 2.73 -30.54
C ILE A 173 -23.95 3.23 -31.57
N GLU A 174 -24.28 2.43 -32.59
CA GLU A 174 -25.28 2.79 -33.62
C GLU A 174 -26.65 3.01 -32.99
N THR A 175 -27.05 2.18 -32.05
CA THR A 175 -28.31 2.31 -31.32
C THR A 175 -28.37 3.61 -30.51
N LEU A 176 -27.31 3.91 -29.74
CA LEU A 176 -27.21 5.14 -28.96
C LEU A 176 -27.18 6.40 -29.86
N ASP A 177 -26.56 6.32 -31.03
CA ASP A 177 -26.57 7.41 -32.01
C ASP A 177 -27.98 7.66 -32.58
N GLN A 178 -28.77 6.63 -32.81
CA GLN A 178 -30.16 6.78 -33.23
C GLN A 178 -31.01 7.44 -32.15
N GLU A 179 -30.94 6.94 -30.91
CA GLU A 179 -31.64 7.55 -29.77
C GLU A 179 -31.28 9.01 -29.57
N ARG A 180 -29.96 9.33 -29.64
CA ARG A 180 -29.49 10.72 -29.59
C ARG A 180 -30.10 11.60 -30.69
N ASN A 181 -30.16 11.10 -31.94
CA ASN A 181 -30.67 11.86 -33.05
C ASN A 181 -32.19 12.09 -32.93
N GLU A 182 -32.95 11.10 -32.44
CA GLU A 182 -34.36 11.24 -32.13
C GLU A 182 -34.60 12.26 -31.02
N ALA A 183 -33.85 12.19 -29.92
CA ALA A 183 -33.95 13.16 -28.84
C ALA A 183 -33.63 14.59 -29.31
N LEU A 184 -32.60 14.77 -30.16
CA LEU A 184 -32.28 16.06 -30.75
C LEU A 184 -33.38 16.60 -31.67
N LYS A 185 -34.09 15.71 -32.41
CA LYS A 185 -35.22 16.10 -33.25
C LYS A 185 -36.40 16.62 -32.42
N VAL A 186 -36.74 15.88 -31.36
CA VAL A 186 -37.79 16.31 -30.42
C VAL A 186 -37.42 17.65 -29.75
N LEU A 187 -36.18 17.81 -29.35
CA LEU A 187 -35.73 19.09 -28.75
C LEU A 187 -35.82 20.26 -29.71
N LYS A 188 -35.48 20.05 -31.00
CA LYS A 188 -35.64 21.10 -32.04
C LYS A 188 -37.09 21.46 -32.28
N GLU A 189 -38.00 20.49 -32.25
CA GLU A 189 -39.46 20.71 -32.39
C GLU A 189 -40.04 21.47 -31.20
N MET A 190 -39.46 21.28 -29.97
CA MET A 190 -39.88 22.02 -28.77
C MET A 190 -39.36 23.47 -28.72
N LEU A 191 -38.29 23.77 -29.42
CA LEU A 191 -37.67 25.10 -29.45
C LEU A 191 -38.17 26.01 -30.59
N GLY A 192 -38.99 25.49 -31.46
CA GLY A 192 -39.70 26.25 -32.46
C GLY A 192 -39.06 26.45 -33.75
#